data_613bdea998eb44c2e54d9fad2e29edfb
#
_entry.id   613bdea998eb44c2e54d9fad2e29edfb
#
_cell.length_a   1.000
_cell.length_b   1.000
_cell.length_c   1.000
_cell.angle_alpha   90.00
_cell.angle_beta   90.00
_cell.angle_gamma   90.00
#
_symmetry.space_group_name_H-M   'P 1'
#
loop_
_entity.id
_entity.type
_entity.pdbx_description
1 polymer ?
#
loop_
_entity_poly.entity_id
_entity_poly.type
_entity_poly.pdbx_seq_one_letter_code
_entity_poly.pdbx_strand_id
1 'polypeptide(L)'
;MTKADIIERVYEKVGGFSKKEAAEIVEAVFQVMKQSLAESEKIKISGFGNFVVRQKKERMGRNPQTGQPIVIAPRYVLNFKPSQVLKNALNAKTQS
;
A
#
# COMPACT_ATOMS: atom_id res chain seq x y z
N MET A 1 -12.42 -6.16 -1.41
CA MET A 1 -12.62 -4.90 -2.17
C MET A 1 -11.59 -4.80 -3.27
N THR A 2 -12.04 -4.55 -4.49
CA THR A 2 -11.18 -4.39 -5.65
C THR A 2 -11.08 -2.91 -6.03
N LYS A 3 -10.21 -2.59 -6.99
CA LYS A 3 -10.14 -1.23 -7.53
C LYS A 3 -11.48 -0.81 -8.14
N ALA A 4 -12.18 -1.73 -8.80
CA ALA A 4 -13.50 -1.45 -9.36
C ALA A 4 -14.50 -1.05 -8.26
N ASP A 5 -14.44 -1.71 -7.11
CA ASP A 5 -15.28 -1.36 -5.97
C ASP A 5 -14.96 0.04 -5.43
N ILE A 6 -13.68 0.39 -5.40
CA ILE A 6 -13.25 1.74 -4.98
C ILE A 6 -13.81 2.79 -5.93
N ILE A 7 -13.72 2.54 -7.23
CA ILE A 7 -14.26 3.45 -8.25
C ILE A 7 -15.77 3.66 -8.05
N GLU A 8 -16.51 2.58 -7.85
CA GLU A 8 -17.94 2.64 -7.64
C GLU A 8 -18.30 3.46 -6.39
N ARG A 9 -17.58 3.24 -5.30
CA ARG A 9 -17.82 3.97 -4.05
C ARG A 9 -17.47 5.44 -4.16
N VAL A 10 -16.39 5.78 -4.87
CA VAL A 10 -16.03 7.18 -5.12
C VAL A 10 -17.11 7.84 -5.97
N TYR A 11 -17.58 7.17 -7.00
CA TYR A 11 -18.66 7.65 -7.85
C TYR A 11 -19.92 7.97 -7.03
N GLU A 12 -20.33 7.05 -6.18
CA GLU A 12 -21.54 7.20 -5.36
C GLU A 12 -21.39 8.26 -4.28
N LYS A 13 -20.25 8.29 -3.62
CA LYS A 13 -20.04 9.12 -2.44
C LYS A 13 -19.78 10.58 -2.77
N VAL A 14 -18.99 10.83 -3.80
CA VAL A 14 -18.61 12.19 -4.17
C VAL A 14 -19.67 12.85 -5.03
N GLY A 15 -20.18 12.14 -6.03
CA GLY A 15 -21.13 12.69 -6.99
C GLY A 15 -20.49 13.71 -7.92
N GLY A 16 -21.25 14.20 -8.89
CA GLY A 16 -20.79 15.23 -9.80
C GLY A 16 -19.88 14.74 -10.93
N PHE A 17 -19.60 13.44 -11.00
CA PHE A 17 -18.79 12.80 -12.06
C PHE A 17 -19.58 11.73 -12.75
N SER A 18 -19.20 11.43 -13.99
CA SER A 18 -19.60 10.16 -14.61
C SER A 18 -18.78 9.03 -14.03
N LYS A 19 -19.24 7.77 -14.23
CA LYS A 19 -18.45 6.60 -13.83
C LYS A 19 -17.10 6.57 -14.51
N LYS A 20 -17.05 6.98 -15.78
CA LYS A 20 -15.81 7.04 -16.52
C LYS A 20 -14.84 8.04 -15.88
N GLU A 21 -15.32 9.20 -15.50
CA GLU A 21 -14.51 10.22 -14.85
C GLU A 21 -14.01 9.74 -13.48
N ALA A 22 -14.88 9.08 -12.71
CA ALA A 22 -14.48 8.51 -11.43
C ALA A 22 -13.38 7.47 -11.61
N ALA A 23 -13.48 6.62 -12.63
CA ALA A 23 -12.44 5.65 -12.95
C ALA A 23 -11.12 6.32 -13.29
N GLU A 24 -11.16 7.36 -14.10
CA GLU A 24 -9.96 8.12 -14.48
C GLU A 24 -9.28 8.76 -13.28
N ILE A 25 -10.07 9.32 -12.36
CA ILE A 25 -9.54 9.95 -11.15
C ILE A 25 -8.85 8.91 -10.26
N VAL A 26 -9.50 7.79 -10.00
CA VAL A 26 -8.94 6.72 -9.16
C VAL A 26 -7.67 6.14 -9.79
N GLU A 27 -7.69 5.90 -11.11
CA GLU A 27 -6.51 5.41 -11.82
C GLU A 27 -5.35 6.40 -11.71
N ALA A 28 -5.62 7.70 -11.84
CA ALA A 28 -4.59 8.72 -11.73
C ALA A 28 -3.95 8.73 -10.34
N VAL A 29 -4.74 8.58 -9.28
CA VAL A 29 -4.23 8.51 -7.90
C VAL A 29 -3.28 7.32 -7.75
N PHE A 30 -3.69 6.14 -8.20
CA PHE A 30 -2.84 4.95 -8.08
C PHE A 30 -1.58 5.04 -8.94
N GLN A 31 -1.67 5.67 -10.13
CA GLN A 31 -0.48 5.87 -10.97
C GLN A 31 0.54 6.79 -10.31
N VAL A 32 0.09 7.88 -9.70
CA VAL A 32 0.98 8.78 -8.96
C VAL A 32 1.67 8.02 -7.82
N MET A 33 0.91 7.23 -7.07
CA MET A 33 1.48 6.45 -5.96
C MET A 33 2.49 5.43 -6.47
N LYS A 34 2.18 4.72 -7.54
CA LYS A 34 3.10 3.71 -8.12
C LYS A 34 4.40 4.35 -8.57
N GLN A 35 4.34 5.50 -9.23
CA GLN A 35 5.53 6.21 -9.67
C GLN A 35 6.40 6.66 -8.50
N SER A 36 5.79 7.26 -7.48
CA SER A 36 6.52 7.70 -6.29
C SER A 36 7.21 6.54 -5.60
N LEU A 37 6.51 5.42 -5.43
CA LEU A 37 7.07 4.25 -4.77
C LEU A 37 8.16 3.60 -5.60
N ALA A 38 8.02 3.58 -6.93
CA ALA A 38 9.07 3.08 -7.83
C ALA A 38 10.36 3.90 -7.72
N GLU A 39 10.26 5.17 -7.37
CA GLU A 39 11.40 6.05 -7.13
C GLU A 39 11.84 6.05 -5.67
N SER A 40 11.32 5.13 -4.87
CA SER A 40 11.60 4.99 -3.44
C SER A 40 11.22 6.22 -2.61
N GLU A 41 10.27 7.00 -3.09
CA GLU A 41 9.74 8.12 -2.34
C GLU A 41 8.74 7.64 -1.30
N LYS A 42 8.81 8.22 -0.11
CA LYS A 42 7.86 7.95 0.96
C LYS A 42 6.53 8.64 0.63
N ILE A 43 5.43 7.94 0.83
CA ILE A 43 4.09 8.53 0.70
C ILE A 43 3.47 8.61 2.09
N LYS A 44 3.15 9.82 2.51
CA LYS A 44 2.50 10.08 3.80
C LYS A 44 1.07 10.55 3.57
N ILE A 45 0.11 9.75 4.03
CA ILE A 45 -1.32 10.07 3.90
C ILE A 45 -1.87 10.29 5.31
N SER A 46 -2.13 11.57 5.62
CA SER A 46 -2.63 11.96 6.95
C SER A 46 -3.91 11.23 7.29
N GLY A 47 -3.98 10.69 8.51
CA GLY A 47 -5.15 9.96 8.98
C GLY A 47 -5.28 8.54 8.43
N PHE A 48 -4.38 8.13 7.55
CA PHE A 48 -4.41 6.80 6.96
C PHE A 48 -3.14 6.02 7.28
N GLY A 49 -1.99 6.50 6.80
CA GLY A 49 -0.71 5.84 7.08
C GLY A 49 0.38 6.25 6.11
N ASN A 50 1.52 5.60 6.24
CA ASN A 50 2.71 5.88 5.44
C ASN A 50 3.14 4.65 4.66
N PHE A 51 3.46 4.85 3.39
CA PHE A 51 4.08 3.84 2.54
C PHE A 51 5.56 4.16 2.43
N VAL A 52 6.42 3.20 2.79
CA VAL A 52 7.87 3.38 2.79
C VAL A 52 8.50 2.20 2.04
N VAL A 53 9.35 2.51 1.08
CA VAL A 53 10.14 1.50 0.37
C VAL A 53 11.48 1.38 1.05
N ARG A 54 11.88 0.16 1.38
CA ARG A 54 13.17 -0.12 1.99
C ARG A 54 13.97 -1.05 1.10
N GLN A 55 15.26 -0.78 0.97
CA GLN A 55 16.19 -1.69 0.33
C GLN A 55 16.73 -2.64 1.39
N LYS A 56 16.53 -3.93 1.17
CA LYS A 56 17.14 -4.96 2.01
C LYS A 56 18.43 -5.40 1.35
N LYS A 57 19.53 -5.36 2.12
CA LYS A 57 20.85 -5.75 1.64
C LYS A 57 20.92 -7.26 1.47
N GLU A 58 21.91 -7.70 0.66
CA GLU A 58 22.28 -9.09 0.58
C GLU A 58 22.53 -9.65 1.98
N ARG A 59 22.03 -10.83 2.24
CA ARG A 59 22.20 -11.50 3.53
C ARG A 59 22.30 -13.00 3.35
N MET A 60 22.81 -13.66 4.38
CA MET A 60 22.84 -15.11 4.44
C MET A 60 21.54 -15.63 5.04
N GLY A 61 20.98 -16.62 4.40
CA GLY A 61 19.83 -17.36 4.90
C GLY A 61 20.12 -18.85 4.90
N ARG A 62 19.12 -19.65 5.22
CA ARG A 62 19.22 -21.10 5.17
C ARG A 62 18.12 -21.70 4.32
N ASN A 63 18.47 -22.68 3.52
CA ASN A 63 17.49 -23.45 2.78
C ASN A 63 16.66 -24.26 3.78
N PRO A 64 15.33 -24.08 3.86
CA PRO A 64 14.51 -24.78 4.84
C PRO A 64 14.47 -26.30 4.64
N GLN A 65 14.78 -26.79 3.43
CA GLN A 65 14.78 -28.22 3.13
C GLN A 65 16.10 -28.91 3.44
N THR A 66 17.21 -28.22 3.18
CA THR A 66 18.54 -28.82 3.34
C THR A 66 19.35 -28.26 4.50
N GLY A 67 18.93 -27.11 5.04
CA GLY A 67 19.68 -26.43 6.10
C GLY A 67 20.96 -25.75 5.63
N GLN A 68 21.27 -25.82 4.33
CA GLN A 68 22.48 -25.21 3.80
C GLN A 68 22.36 -23.70 3.72
N PRO A 69 23.47 -22.98 3.97
CA PRO A 69 23.45 -21.53 3.81
C PRO A 69 23.24 -21.14 2.35
N ILE A 70 22.42 -20.12 2.14
CA ILE A 70 22.16 -19.53 0.83
C ILE A 70 22.30 -18.02 0.90
N VAL A 71 22.67 -17.42 -0.23
CA VAL A 71 22.76 -15.98 -0.33
C VAL A 71 21.39 -15.45 -0.76
N ILE A 72 20.83 -14.55 0.04
CA ILE A 72 19.57 -13.87 -0.29
C ILE A 72 19.93 -12.54 -0.95
N ALA A 73 19.53 -12.40 -2.21
CA ALA A 73 19.85 -11.22 -3.01
C ALA A 73 19.24 -9.94 -2.41
N PRO A 74 19.89 -8.79 -2.63
CA PRO A 74 19.30 -7.51 -2.22
C PRO A 74 17.98 -7.27 -2.98
N ARG A 75 17.03 -6.63 -2.31
CA ARG A 75 15.72 -6.35 -2.90
C ARG A 75 15.07 -5.15 -2.26
N TYR A 76 14.08 -4.58 -2.95
CA TYR A 76 13.24 -3.54 -2.40
C TYR A 76 11.96 -4.14 -1.84
N VAL A 77 11.54 -3.63 -0.70
CA VAL A 77 10.31 -4.07 -0.02
C VAL A 77 9.46 -2.87 0.31
N LEU A 78 8.16 -3.02 0.13
CA LEU A 78 7.20 -1.99 0.51
C LEU A 78 6.65 -2.30 1.90
N ASN A 79 6.73 -1.32 2.79
CA ASN A 79 6.13 -1.38 4.12
C ASN A 79 5.04 -0.34 4.24
N PHE A 80 3.92 -0.71 4.83
CA PHE A 80 2.85 0.21 5.17
C PHE A 80 2.76 0.32 6.69
N LYS A 81 2.79 1.56 7.19
CA LYS A 81 2.63 1.86 8.61
C LYS A 81 1.32 2.61 8.80
N PRO A 82 0.32 1.98 9.42
CA PRO A 82 -0.96 2.65 9.64
C PRO A 82 -0.83 3.82 10.61
N SER A 83 -1.64 4.86 10.40
CA SER A 83 -1.73 5.99 11.32
C SER A 83 -2.45 5.57 12.61
N GLN A 84 -2.34 6.39 13.65
CA GLN A 84 -3.07 6.12 14.89
C GLN A 84 -4.57 6.16 14.67
N VAL A 85 -5.05 7.06 13.80
CA VAL A 85 -6.47 7.15 13.43
C VAL A 85 -6.95 5.84 12.83
N LEU A 86 -6.16 5.27 11.90
CA LEU A 86 -6.53 3.99 11.26
C LEU A 86 -6.48 2.84 12.27
N LYS A 87 -5.47 2.80 13.14
CA LYS A 87 -5.39 1.79 14.20
C LYS A 87 -6.59 1.83 15.12
N ASN A 88 -7.01 3.03 15.52
CA ASN A 88 -8.18 3.20 16.37
C ASN A 88 -9.45 2.70 15.68
N ALA A 89 -9.61 2.99 14.40
CA ALA A 89 -10.75 2.50 13.62
C ALA A 89 -10.77 0.98 13.52
N LEU A 90 -9.60 0.35 13.34
CA LEU A 90 -9.50 -1.10 13.28
C LEU A 90 -9.83 -1.76 14.63
N ASN A 91 -9.39 -1.16 15.72
CA ASN A 91 -9.54 -1.73 17.07
C ASN A 91 -10.88 -1.41 17.72
N ALA A 92 -11.61 -0.43 17.22
CA ALA A 92 -12.91 -0.05 17.76
C ALA A 92 -13.92 -1.20 17.74
N LYS A 93 -13.83 -2.08 16.75
CA LYS A 93 -14.73 -3.23 16.63
C LYS A 93 -14.42 -4.35 17.61
N THR A 94 -13.20 -4.41 18.14
CA THR A 94 -12.80 -5.47 19.07
C THR A 94 -13.09 -5.14 20.53
N GLN A 95 -13.51 -3.90 20.79
CA GLN A 95 -13.80 -3.43 22.15
C GLN A 95 -15.30 -3.46 22.50
N SER A 96 -16.11 -3.89 21.57
CA SER A 96 -17.57 -3.97 21.80
C SER A 96 -17.96 -5.23 22.56
#